data_7b9e8e3dcbaa523f593e9794cab5c015
#
_entry.id   7b9e8e3dcbaa523f593e9794cab5c015
#
_cell.length_a   1.000
_cell.length_b   1.000
_cell.length_c   1.000
_cell.angle_alpha   90.00
_cell.angle_beta   90.00
_cell.angle_gamma   90.00
#
_symmetry.space_group_name_H-M   'P 1'
#
loop_
_entity.id
_entity.type
_entity.pdbx_description
1 polymer ?
#
loop_
_entity_poly.entity_id
_entity_poly.type
_entity_poly.pdbx_seq_one_letter_code
_entity_poly.pdbx_strand_id
1 'polypeptide(L)'
;MMTLLRSFFVLTTFLFLSCNSSNEISKPNIVLFMVDDLGWQDTSVSFWKNETKFNRLYNTPNMEILANMGVKFTNAYATPVCSPSRISLMTGMNAAKHRVTNWTLNPNKKKPAEINHKIFEFPDWNYNGLSTLDSISNTIYATPLPQILKDNGYYTIHAGKAHLGAIGYPSSNPLNIGFDINIAGHAAGAPQSYLGVDNFGNNNSKNKIWAVPGLEKYHGKDIFLTQALSEEVLEKLQKPINSKSPFFLYFSLYNVHAPLMEDNRFVEKYKNIGLKNSEIKYASMVESMDHALGVVLKELENKDVLKNTIVVFMSDNGGLSAVAREGEKHNHNYPLKSGKGSIYEGGIRVPMIVYSPFHKTNIREINHPVIIDDFFPSILEFTKCEESSFVQNIDGQSFVPLLNNETVEKKPLFWHYPNWWGPIGPGIGSYSAVRQGKWKFIYFHDTQIIELYNLEKDISENNNLISVNTSKSQLLANVLTKYLKSVDAQMPYNKITNSIVPWPDEHPLFN
;
A
#
# COMPACT_ATOMS: atom_id res chain seq x y z
N MET A 1 77.78 7.39 61.58
CA MET A 1 76.33 7.58 61.85
C MET A 1 75.67 7.95 60.56
N MET A 2 75.07 6.98 59.89
CA MET A 2 74.44 7.13 58.53
C MET A 2 72.93 7.27 58.70
N THR A 3 72.36 8.35 58.18
CA THR A 3 70.90 8.62 58.12
C THR A 3 70.40 8.27 56.74
N LEU A 4 69.54 7.24 56.69
CA LEU A 4 68.86 6.82 55.45
C LEU A 4 67.68 7.75 55.16
N LEU A 5 67.69 8.45 54.02
CA LEU A 5 66.50 9.08 53.40
C LEU A 5 65.72 8.03 52.65
N ARG A 6 64.45 7.79 53.01
CA ARG A 6 63.47 7.02 52.22
C ARG A 6 62.69 8.00 51.40
N SER A 7 62.90 7.92 50.06
CA SER A 7 62.06 8.62 49.09
C SER A 7 60.78 7.82 48.84
N PHE A 8 59.65 8.46 49.11
CA PHE A 8 58.33 7.91 48.77
C PHE A 8 57.98 8.32 47.32
N PHE A 9 57.93 7.34 46.40
CA PHE A 9 57.43 7.54 45.02
C PHE A 9 55.91 7.32 45.01
N VAL A 10 55.12 8.41 44.88
CA VAL A 10 53.69 8.34 44.70
C VAL A 10 53.41 8.15 43.21
N LEU A 11 53.02 6.94 42.83
CA LEU A 11 52.61 6.58 41.45
C LEU A 11 51.14 7.00 41.24
N THR A 12 50.92 8.16 40.64
CA THR A 12 49.57 8.62 40.23
C THR A 12 49.17 7.91 38.95
N THR A 13 48.33 6.88 39.08
CA THR A 13 47.67 6.20 37.94
C THR A 13 46.55 7.09 37.43
N PHE A 14 46.77 7.75 36.29
CA PHE A 14 45.73 8.39 35.52
C PHE A 14 44.87 7.28 34.83
N LEU A 15 43.71 6.99 35.36
CA LEU A 15 42.67 6.24 34.68
C LEU A 15 42.08 7.12 33.58
N PHE A 16 42.55 6.93 32.35
CA PHE A 16 41.86 7.41 31.18
C PHE A 16 40.54 6.63 31.03
N LEU A 17 39.44 7.18 31.53
CA LEU A 17 38.08 6.79 31.11
C LEU A 17 37.93 7.18 29.63
N SER A 18 38.30 6.25 28.75
CA SER A 18 37.91 6.31 27.34
C SER A 18 36.38 6.15 27.29
N CYS A 19 35.65 7.26 27.23
CA CYS A 19 34.29 7.24 26.76
C CYS A 19 34.35 6.82 25.29
N ASN A 20 34.28 5.51 25.03
CA ASN A 20 33.81 5.03 23.77
C ASN A 20 32.34 5.48 23.66
N SER A 21 32.10 6.65 23.10
CA SER A 21 30.83 6.93 22.47
C SER A 21 30.74 5.95 21.28
N SER A 22 30.19 4.75 21.53
CA SER A 22 29.60 3.99 20.48
C SER A 22 28.63 4.97 19.79
N ASN A 23 28.93 5.39 18.57
CA ASN A 23 27.92 5.96 17.69
C ASN A 23 26.87 4.87 17.50
N GLU A 24 25.96 4.70 18.45
CA GLU A 24 24.72 4.00 18.20
C GLU A 24 24.09 4.75 17.01
N ILE A 25 24.13 4.09 15.85
CA ILE A 25 23.43 4.58 14.66
C ILE A 25 21.99 4.69 15.11
N SER A 26 21.50 5.92 15.27
CA SER A 26 20.12 6.16 15.72
C SER A 26 19.18 5.44 14.74
N LYS A 27 18.21 4.70 15.28
CA LYS A 27 17.20 4.03 14.45
C LYS A 27 16.59 5.06 13.49
N PRO A 28 16.42 4.75 12.18
CA PRO A 28 15.83 5.69 11.24
C PRO A 28 14.36 5.94 11.56
N ASN A 29 13.87 7.12 11.29
CA ASN A 29 12.44 7.37 11.21
C ASN A 29 11.90 6.77 9.90
N ILE A 30 10.64 6.34 9.92
CA ILE A 30 9.95 5.83 8.74
C ILE A 30 8.70 6.67 8.49
N VAL A 31 8.57 7.18 7.27
CA VAL A 31 7.34 7.74 6.73
C VAL A 31 6.86 6.84 5.61
N LEU A 32 5.76 6.17 5.81
CA LEU A 32 5.04 5.43 4.79
C LEU A 32 3.86 6.28 4.34
N PHE A 33 3.99 6.90 3.17
CA PHE A 33 2.99 7.76 2.55
C PHE A 33 2.18 6.94 1.54
N MET A 34 0.98 6.56 1.92
CA MET A 34 0.10 5.74 1.09
C MET A 34 -1.05 6.56 0.53
N VAL A 35 -1.28 6.43 -0.76
CA VAL A 35 -2.36 7.07 -1.50
C VAL A 35 -3.41 6.03 -1.87
N ASP A 36 -4.68 6.43 -1.87
CA ASP A 36 -5.81 5.57 -2.19
C ASP A 36 -6.23 5.76 -3.65
N ASP A 37 -6.27 4.69 -4.43
CA ASP A 37 -6.72 4.67 -5.83
C ASP A 37 -5.89 5.55 -6.81
N LEU A 38 -4.61 5.81 -6.57
CA LEU A 38 -3.78 6.60 -7.47
C LEU A 38 -3.25 5.74 -8.63
N GLY A 39 -3.56 6.15 -9.85
CA GLY A 39 -3.07 5.47 -11.07
C GLY A 39 -1.56 5.63 -11.27
N TRP A 40 -0.95 4.64 -11.95
CA TRP A 40 0.49 4.55 -12.18
C TRP A 40 1.08 5.79 -12.89
N GLN A 41 0.29 6.47 -13.71
CA GLN A 41 0.68 7.68 -14.46
C GLN A 41 -0.16 8.91 -14.06
N ASP A 42 -0.92 8.85 -12.98
CA ASP A 42 -1.73 9.98 -12.51
C ASP A 42 -0.87 10.99 -11.70
N THR A 43 0.36 11.21 -12.15
CA THR A 43 1.35 12.13 -11.54
C THR A 43 2.22 12.76 -12.62
N SER A 44 2.90 13.88 -12.34
CA SER A 44 3.90 14.45 -13.25
C SER A 44 5.19 13.59 -13.34
N VAL A 45 5.43 12.71 -12.38
CA VAL A 45 6.54 11.74 -12.40
C VAL A 45 6.19 10.58 -13.32
N SER A 46 6.89 10.42 -14.43
CA SER A 46 6.69 9.26 -15.31
C SER A 46 7.32 7.98 -14.73
N PHE A 47 6.50 6.93 -14.57
CA PHE A 47 6.94 5.58 -14.22
C PHE A 47 7.12 4.69 -15.46
N TRP A 48 6.75 5.16 -16.62
CA TRP A 48 6.97 4.51 -17.90
C TRP A 48 8.08 5.23 -18.67
N LYS A 49 8.70 4.52 -19.63
CA LYS A 49 9.73 5.09 -20.51
C LYS A 49 9.24 6.26 -21.38
N ASN A 50 7.95 6.33 -21.63
CA ASN A 50 7.30 7.39 -22.40
C ASN A 50 6.40 8.20 -21.49
N GLU A 51 6.54 9.50 -21.51
CA GLU A 51 5.60 10.41 -20.88
C GLU A 51 4.22 10.31 -21.53
N THR A 52 3.16 10.31 -20.72
CA THR A 52 1.78 10.25 -21.17
C THR A 52 1.07 11.60 -21.07
N LYS A 53 -0.14 11.70 -21.62
CA LYS A 53 -1.00 12.87 -21.42
C LYS A 53 -1.31 13.13 -19.93
N PHE A 54 -1.36 12.09 -19.10
CA PHE A 54 -1.63 12.18 -17.67
C PHE A 54 -0.46 12.81 -16.93
N ASN A 55 0.78 12.43 -17.25
CA ASN A 55 1.96 13.04 -16.65
C ASN A 55 2.04 14.56 -16.92
N ARG A 56 1.53 15.03 -18.07
CA ARG A 56 1.45 16.47 -18.38
C ARG A 56 0.25 17.16 -17.76
N LEU A 57 -0.79 16.41 -17.39
CA LEU A 57 -2.01 16.94 -16.82
C LEU A 57 -1.89 17.19 -15.32
N TYR A 58 -1.38 16.22 -14.59
CA TYR A 58 -1.33 16.27 -13.13
C TYR A 58 -0.08 16.99 -12.65
N ASN A 59 -0.26 17.94 -11.73
CA ASN A 59 0.82 18.74 -11.15
C ASN A 59 1.23 18.17 -9.79
N THR A 60 2.35 17.46 -9.74
CA THR A 60 2.86 16.81 -8.53
C THR A 60 4.34 17.13 -8.25
N PRO A 61 4.67 18.43 -8.01
CA PRO A 61 6.06 18.88 -7.85
C PRO A 61 6.76 18.27 -6.63
N ASN A 62 6.04 17.92 -5.57
CA ASN A 62 6.64 17.31 -4.39
C ASN A 62 6.99 15.83 -4.62
N MET A 63 6.21 15.12 -5.45
CA MET A 63 6.61 13.80 -5.93
C MET A 63 7.86 13.87 -6.83
N GLU A 64 8.00 14.92 -7.66
CA GLU A 64 9.22 15.15 -8.43
C GLU A 64 10.44 15.36 -7.51
N ILE A 65 10.28 16.17 -6.47
CA ILE A 65 11.32 16.36 -5.44
C ILE A 65 11.70 15.02 -4.81
N LEU A 66 10.71 14.23 -4.36
CA LEU A 66 10.96 12.91 -3.75
C LEU A 66 11.63 11.95 -4.75
N ALA A 67 11.21 11.93 -6.02
CA ALA A 67 11.80 11.09 -7.05
C ALA A 67 13.25 11.49 -7.37
N ASN A 68 13.55 12.80 -7.35
CA ASN A 68 14.91 13.32 -7.56
C ASN A 68 15.84 13.02 -6.37
N MET A 69 15.32 12.96 -5.16
CA MET A 69 16.07 12.58 -3.96
C MET A 69 16.23 11.06 -3.84
N GLY A 70 15.25 10.30 -4.29
CA GLY A 70 15.10 8.87 -4.08
C GLY A 70 15.24 8.02 -5.34
N VAL A 71 14.58 6.88 -5.32
CA VAL A 71 14.57 5.87 -6.38
C VAL A 71 13.13 5.52 -6.74
N LYS A 72 12.79 5.57 -8.03
CA LYS A 72 11.51 5.11 -8.57
C LYS A 72 11.52 3.60 -8.78
N PHE A 73 10.44 2.93 -8.39
CA PHE A 73 10.18 1.54 -8.73
C PHE A 73 9.14 1.47 -9.84
N THR A 74 9.54 1.08 -11.04
CA THR A 74 8.66 1.07 -12.22
C THR A 74 7.81 -0.19 -12.33
N ASN A 75 8.14 -1.22 -11.56
CA ASN A 75 7.42 -2.50 -11.46
C ASN A 75 6.94 -2.77 -10.04
N ALA A 76 6.34 -1.78 -9.37
CA ALA A 76 5.72 -1.96 -8.06
C ALA A 76 4.26 -2.37 -8.21
N TYR A 77 3.84 -3.30 -7.36
CA TYR A 77 2.53 -3.94 -7.40
C TYR A 77 1.81 -3.90 -6.05
N ALA A 78 0.50 -3.81 -6.13
CA ALA A 78 -0.41 -3.98 -5.00
C ALA A 78 -1.48 -5.04 -5.33
N THR A 79 -2.47 -5.23 -4.47
CA THR A 79 -3.66 -6.01 -4.80
C THR A 79 -4.66 -5.14 -5.57
N PRO A 80 -5.67 -5.73 -6.22
CA PRO A 80 -6.59 -4.95 -7.06
C PRO A 80 -7.56 -4.04 -6.29
N VAL A 81 -7.65 -4.19 -4.94
CA VAL A 81 -8.52 -3.38 -4.06
C VAL A 81 -7.85 -3.12 -2.70
N CYS A 82 -8.39 -2.14 -1.96
CA CYS A 82 -7.75 -1.51 -0.80
C CYS A 82 -7.41 -2.44 0.38
N SER A 83 -8.42 -3.09 1.03
CA SER A 83 -8.17 -3.85 2.28
C SER A 83 -7.16 -4.97 2.12
N PRO A 84 -7.19 -5.79 1.06
CA PRO A 84 -6.17 -6.82 0.84
C PRO A 84 -4.75 -6.25 0.82
N SER A 85 -4.51 -5.13 0.10
CA SER A 85 -3.20 -4.47 0.07
C SER A 85 -2.76 -3.97 1.44
N ARG A 86 -3.67 -3.31 2.16
CA ARG A 86 -3.36 -2.73 3.48
C ARG A 86 -3.06 -3.80 4.51
N ILE A 87 -3.73 -4.94 4.44
CA ILE A 87 -3.46 -6.09 5.31
C ILE A 87 -2.17 -6.79 4.90
N SER A 88 -1.89 -6.98 3.61
CA SER A 88 -0.59 -7.48 3.14
C SER A 88 0.56 -6.61 3.63
N LEU A 89 0.43 -5.28 3.55
CA LEU A 89 1.41 -4.33 4.09
C LEU A 89 1.66 -4.53 5.58
N MET A 90 0.58 -4.69 6.37
CA MET A 90 0.66 -4.80 7.83
C MET A 90 1.17 -6.15 8.31
N THR A 91 1.12 -7.20 7.49
CA THR A 91 1.40 -8.58 7.90
C THR A 91 2.52 -9.27 7.14
N GLY A 92 2.92 -8.75 5.96
CA GLY A 92 3.87 -9.40 5.05
C GLY A 92 3.31 -10.66 4.37
N MET A 93 2.00 -10.91 4.50
CA MET A 93 1.33 -12.06 3.92
C MET A 93 0.66 -11.70 2.60
N ASN A 94 0.67 -12.62 1.64
CA ASN A 94 -0.09 -12.47 0.41
C ASN A 94 -1.61 -12.60 0.65
N ALA A 95 -2.43 -11.93 -0.18
CA ALA A 95 -3.87 -11.94 -0.04
C ALA A 95 -4.51 -13.33 -0.12
N ALA A 96 -3.94 -14.25 -0.92
CA ALA A 96 -4.36 -15.63 -0.99
C ALA A 96 -4.24 -16.35 0.37
N LYS A 97 -3.20 -16.03 1.14
CA LYS A 97 -2.88 -16.65 2.42
C LYS A 97 -3.64 -16.02 3.58
N HIS A 98 -3.66 -14.68 3.68
CA HIS A 98 -4.41 -14.02 4.76
C HIS A 98 -5.93 -14.02 4.51
N ARG A 99 -6.40 -14.40 3.33
CA ARG A 99 -7.83 -14.56 2.96
C ARG A 99 -8.71 -13.33 3.18
N VAL A 100 -8.13 -12.14 3.33
CA VAL A 100 -8.87 -10.88 3.17
C VAL A 100 -8.78 -10.53 1.70
N THR A 101 -9.67 -11.12 0.90
CA THR A 101 -9.62 -11.06 -0.55
C THR A 101 -10.57 -10.04 -1.16
N ASN A 102 -11.26 -9.25 -0.32
CA ASN A 102 -12.08 -8.11 -0.73
C ASN A 102 -12.02 -7.01 0.33
N TRP A 103 -12.70 -5.86 0.11
CA TRP A 103 -12.71 -4.78 1.07
C TRP A 103 -13.67 -5.04 2.25
N THR A 104 -13.20 -4.71 3.44
CA THR A 104 -13.90 -4.93 4.71
C THR A 104 -14.78 -3.73 5.06
N LEU A 105 -15.89 -3.92 5.79
CA LEU A 105 -16.65 -2.84 6.43
C LEU A 105 -17.67 -3.39 7.43
N ASN A 106 -18.62 -4.22 6.93
CA ASN A 106 -19.75 -4.67 7.72
C ASN A 106 -19.35 -5.91 8.52
N PRO A 107 -19.62 -5.91 9.84
CA PRO A 107 -19.28 -7.03 10.69
C PRO A 107 -20.06 -8.30 10.28
N ASN A 108 -19.38 -9.43 10.24
CA ASN A 108 -19.95 -10.74 9.93
C ASN A 108 -20.73 -10.80 8.61
N LYS A 109 -20.32 -10.01 7.61
CA LYS A 109 -20.96 -9.98 6.30
C LYS A 109 -19.92 -10.03 5.19
N LYS A 110 -20.11 -10.92 4.22
CA LYS A 110 -19.30 -10.99 2.99
C LYS A 110 -19.44 -9.73 2.12
N LYS A 111 -20.48 -8.91 2.35
CA LYS A 111 -20.74 -7.66 1.62
C LYS A 111 -19.60 -6.67 1.82
N PRO A 112 -19.27 -5.94 0.74
CA PRO A 112 -20.24 -5.44 -0.26
C PRO A 112 -20.46 -6.31 -1.49
N ALA A 113 -19.69 -7.35 -1.70
CA ALA A 113 -19.69 -8.12 -2.94
C ALA A 113 -20.45 -9.44 -2.86
N GLU A 114 -21.48 -9.56 -2.04
CA GLU A 114 -22.44 -10.66 -2.18
C GLU A 114 -23.26 -10.45 -3.44
N ILE A 115 -22.77 -10.99 -4.53
CA ILE A 115 -23.58 -11.20 -5.73
C ILE A 115 -24.20 -12.59 -5.62
N ASN A 116 -25.50 -12.67 -5.68
CA ASN A 116 -26.18 -13.95 -5.87
C ASN A 116 -25.94 -14.41 -7.33
N HIS A 117 -24.74 -14.94 -7.56
CA HIS A 117 -24.37 -15.43 -8.89
C HIS A 117 -25.12 -16.72 -9.17
N LYS A 118 -25.72 -16.86 -10.36
CA LYS A 118 -26.57 -18.01 -10.71
C LYS A 118 -25.78 -19.33 -10.70
N ILE A 119 -24.52 -19.29 -11.08
CA ILE A 119 -23.67 -20.46 -11.30
C ILE A 119 -22.69 -20.68 -10.14
N PHE A 120 -22.11 -19.58 -9.60
CA PHE A 120 -21.03 -19.67 -8.63
C PHE A 120 -21.49 -19.26 -7.23
N GLU A 121 -20.94 -19.97 -6.24
CA GLU A 121 -20.87 -19.55 -4.86
C GLU A 121 -19.44 -19.13 -4.57
N PHE A 122 -19.26 -17.88 -4.15
CA PHE A 122 -17.95 -17.35 -3.78
C PHE A 122 -17.61 -17.79 -2.36
N PRO A 123 -16.33 -18.14 -2.08
CA PRO A 123 -15.93 -18.66 -0.78
C PRO A 123 -16.10 -17.63 0.32
N ASP A 124 -16.19 -18.12 1.54
CA ASP A 124 -16.03 -17.29 2.73
C ASP A 124 -14.60 -16.75 2.78
N TRP A 125 -14.45 -15.53 3.26
CA TRP A 125 -13.17 -14.87 3.39
C TRP A 125 -13.09 -14.17 4.77
N ASN A 126 -11.93 -13.64 5.14
CA ASN A 126 -11.73 -12.99 6.43
C ASN A 126 -12.30 -11.55 6.42
N TYR A 127 -13.60 -11.41 6.22
CA TYR A 127 -14.31 -10.14 6.06
C TYR A 127 -14.31 -9.25 7.31
N ASN A 128 -13.95 -9.79 8.47
CA ASN A 128 -13.75 -9.01 9.68
C ASN A 128 -12.33 -8.40 9.77
N GLY A 129 -11.43 -8.76 8.85
CA GLY A 129 -10.12 -8.15 8.66
C GLY A 129 -9.01 -8.71 9.55
N LEU A 130 -8.10 -7.82 9.97
CA LEU A 130 -6.95 -8.17 10.79
C LEU A 130 -7.31 -8.25 12.28
N SER A 131 -6.75 -9.21 12.99
CA SER A 131 -6.87 -9.33 14.44
C SER A 131 -5.54 -9.66 15.09
N THR A 132 -5.29 -9.11 16.27
CA THR A 132 -4.20 -9.50 17.17
C THR A 132 -4.62 -10.60 18.15
N LEU A 133 -5.85 -11.11 18.03
CA LEU A 133 -6.44 -12.17 18.84
C LEU A 133 -6.84 -13.34 17.94
N ASP A 134 -6.38 -14.54 18.26
CA ASP A 134 -6.65 -15.77 17.50
C ASP A 134 -8.11 -16.27 17.60
N SER A 135 -8.85 -15.81 18.60
CA SER A 135 -10.21 -16.29 18.90
C SER A 135 -11.33 -15.66 18.08
N ILE A 136 -11.00 -14.74 17.15
CA ILE A 136 -12.03 -13.97 16.42
C ILE A 136 -12.27 -14.59 15.04
N SER A 137 -13.49 -15.03 14.79
CA SER A 137 -13.87 -15.67 13.53
C SER A 137 -13.79 -14.71 12.33
N ASN A 138 -13.44 -15.27 11.16
CA ASN A 138 -13.35 -14.55 9.89
C ASN A 138 -12.41 -13.33 9.96
N THR A 139 -11.33 -13.46 10.73
CA THR A 139 -10.20 -12.54 10.78
C THR A 139 -8.91 -13.28 10.47
N ILE A 140 -7.90 -12.55 10.04
CA ILE A 140 -6.53 -13.06 10.05
C ILE A 140 -5.86 -12.69 11.36
N TYR A 141 -5.38 -13.70 12.08
CA TYR A 141 -4.54 -13.53 13.25
C TYR A 141 -3.08 -13.28 12.84
N ALA A 142 -2.56 -12.12 13.21
CA ALA A 142 -1.17 -11.76 12.91
C ALA A 142 -0.64 -10.73 13.90
N THR A 143 0.69 -10.63 14.03
CA THR A 143 1.38 -9.52 14.68
C THR A 143 1.58 -8.40 13.66
N PRO A 144 0.88 -7.26 13.79
CA PRO A 144 0.96 -6.20 12.79
C PRO A 144 2.29 -5.45 12.85
N LEU A 145 2.75 -4.94 11.71
CA LEU A 145 3.98 -4.15 11.60
C LEU A 145 4.11 -3.03 12.65
N PRO A 146 3.08 -2.18 12.89
CA PRO A 146 3.18 -1.12 13.90
C PRO A 146 3.36 -1.66 15.32
N GLN A 147 2.82 -2.84 15.66
CA GLN A 147 3.05 -3.47 16.95
C GLN A 147 4.52 -3.86 17.12
N ILE A 148 5.13 -4.48 16.10
CA ILE A 148 6.55 -4.85 16.14
C ILE A 148 7.43 -3.60 16.30
N LEU A 149 7.14 -2.55 15.54
CA LEU A 149 7.90 -1.29 15.62
C LEU A 149 7.73 -0.63 16.99
N LYS A 150 6.54 -0.60 17.55
CA LYS A 150 6.27 -0.09 18.90
C LYS A 150 7.05 -0.86 19.96
N ASP A 151 7.05 -2.18 19.90
CA ASP A 151 7.77 -3.05 20.83
C ASP A 151 9.31 -2.85 20.73
N ASN A 152 9.76 -2.34 19.57
CA ASN A 152 11.16 -1.93 19.33
C ASN A 152 11.44 -0.45 19.60
N GLY A 153 10.55 0.27 20.29
CA GLY A 153 10.76 1.63 20.76
C GLY A 153 10.41 2.73 19.76
N TYR A 154 9.72 2.42 18.66
CA TYR A 154 9.19 3.43 17.77
C TYR A 154 7.93 4.09 18.33
N TYR A 155 7.82 5.40 18.15
CA TYR A 155 6.56 6.10 18.35
C TYR A 155 5.71 5.98 17.06
N THR A 156 4.58 5.30 17.15
CA THR A 156 3.81 4.87 15.98
C THR A 156 2.57 5.75 15.76
N ILE A 157 2.47 6.37 14.58
CA ILE A 157 1.42 7.31 14.22
C ILE A 157 0.68 6.79 12.97
N HIS A 158 -0.62 6.62 13.10
CA HIS A 158 -1.55 6.41 11.99
C HIS A 158 -2.29 7.71 11.67
N ALA A 159 -2.38 8.08 10.40
CA ALA A 159 -3.16 9.23 9.95
C ALA A 159 -3.92 8.94 8.66
N GLY A 160 -5.23 9.16 8.66
CA GLY A 160 -6.11 8.98 7.51
C GLY A 160 -6.80 7.62 7.44
N LYS A 161 -6.91 7.03 6.25
CA LYS A 161 -7.63 5.79 5.99
C LYS A 161 -6.94 4.57 6.62
N ALA A 162 -7.64 3.87 7.51
CA ALA A 162 -7.18 2.59 8.05
C ALA A 162 -7.66 1.40 7.20
N HIS A 163 -8.95 1.14 7.18
CA HIS A 163 -9.59 0.12 6.35
C HIS A 163 -8.98 -1.29 6.50
N LEU A 164 -8.67 -1.68 7.74
CA LEU A 164 -8.00 -2.93 8.09
C LEU A 164 -8.93 -3.98 8.68
N GLY A 165 -10.20 -3.61 8.95
CA GLY A 165 -11.19 -4.55 9.48
C GLY A 165 -12.59 -3.95 9.60
N ALA A 166 -13.56 -4.82 9.88
CA ALA A 166 -14.95 -4.47 9.98
C ALA A 166 -15.25 -3.64 11.24
N ILE A 167 -16.35 -2.89 11.20
CA ILE A 167 -16.83 -2.07 12.32
C ILE A 167 -16.96 -2.93 13.58
N GLY A 168 -16.38 -2.45 14.70
CA GLY A 168 -16.42 -3.12 16.01
C GLY A 168 -15.38 -4.23 16.18
N TYR A 169 -14.61 -4.57 15.15
CA TYR A 169 -13.50 -5.51 15.23
C TYR A 169 -12.17 -4.81 15.57
N PRO A 170 -11.17 -5.52 16.13
CA PRO A 170 -9.96 -4.87 16.66
C PRO A 170 -9.31 -3.88 15.69
N SER A 171 -9.05 -4.27 14.47
CA SER A 171 -8.38 -3.44 13.47
C SER A 171 -9.24 -2.34 12.85
N SER A 172 -10.52 -2.21 13.26
CA SER A 172 -11.31 -1.02 12.93
C SER A 172 -10.78 0.25 13.61
N ASN A 173 -9.99 0.09 14.68
CA ASN A 173 -9.28 1.18 15.35
C ASN A 173 -7.77 0.89 15.34
N PRO A 174 -6.96 1.70 14.65
CA PRO A 174 -5.50 1.54 14.60
C PRO A 174 -4.80 1.42 15.95
N LEU A 175 -5.34 2.01 17.03
CA LEU A 175 -4.77 1.89 18.38
C LEU A 175 -4.71 0.44 18.86
N ASN A 176 -5.61 -0.43 18.40
CA ASN A 176 -5.66 -1.84 18.81
C ASN A 176 -4.66 -2.75 18.08
N ILE A 177 -3.92 -2.20 17.12
CA ILE A 177 -2.98 -2.96 16.29
C ILE A 177 -1.55 -2.40 16.35
N GLY A 178 -1.23 -1.65 17.42
CA GLY A 178 0.11 -1.20 17.71
C GLY A 178 0.41 0.27 17.38
N PHE A 179 -0.54 1.07 16.93
CA PHE A 179 -0.33 2.52 16.83
C PHE A 179 -0.54 3.21 18.18
N ASP A 180 0.35 4.19 18.50
CA ASP A 180 0.21 5.05 19.68
C ASP A 180 -0.78 6.18 19.44
N ILE A 181 -0.85 6.66 18.19
CA ILE A 181 -1.75 7.73 17.75
C ILE A 181 -2.57 7.26 16.56
N ASN A 182 -3.87 7.60 16.58
CA ASN A 182 -4.76 7.43 15.45
C ASN A 182 -5.41 8.78 15.12
N ILE A 183 -5.17 9.28 13.92
CA ILE A 183 -5.77 10.48 13.35
C ILE A 183 -6.75 10.03 12.28
N ALA A 184 -8.03 10.14 12.55
CA ALA A 184 -9.12 9.91 11.58
C ALA A 184 -9.20 8.48 10.98
N GLY A 185 -8.47 7.49 11.51
CA GLY A 185 -8.52 6.11 11.03
C GLY A 185 -9.68 5.33 11.60
N HIS A 186 -10.44 4.63 10.73
CA HIS A 186 -11.56 3.78 11.11
C HIS A 186 -11.82 2.67 10.08
N ALA A 187 -12.91 1.91 10.26
CA ALA A 187 -13.25 0.77 9.41
C ALA A 187 -13.59 1.14 7.96
N ALA A 188 -14.14 2.34 7.70
CA ALA A 188 -14.58 2.69 6.35
C ALA A 188 -13.42 3.00 5.41
N GLY A 189 -13.56 2.54 4.17
CA GLY A 189 -12.55 2.69 3.12
C GLY A 189 -12.64 3.99 2.31
N ALA A 190 -13.62 4.85 2.62
CA ALA A 190 -13.82 6.14 1.96
C ALA A 190 -14.40 7.15 2.96
N PRO A 191 -14.19 8.46 2.75
CA PRO A 191 -14.88 9.46 3.55
C PRO A 191 -16.28 9.72 2.97
N GLN A 192 -17.24 10.08 3.81
CA GLN A 192 -18.55 10.56 3.34
C GLN A 192 -18.41 11.91 2.60
N SER A 193 -17.52 12.77 3.06
CA SER A 193 -17.18 14.05 2.45
C SER A 193 -15.72 14.41 2.75
N TYR A 194 -15.07 15.12 1.81
CA TYR A 194 -13.75 15.71 2.00
C TYR A 194 -13.81 17.13 2.58
N LEU A 195 -15.00 17.68 2.79
CA LEU A 195 -15.18 19.07 3.15
C LEU A 195 -15.44 19.26 4.66
N GLY A 196 -14.69 20.18 5.28
CA GLY A 196 -14.90 20.57 6.68
C GLY A 196 -16.25 21.24 6.91
N VAL A 197 -16.78 21.98 5.92
CA VAL A 197 -18.14 22.56 5.95
C VAL A 197 -19.24 21.49 6.05
N ASP A 198 -18.98 20.26 5.58
CA ASP A 198 -19.85 19.10 5.72
C ASP A 198 -19.52 18.28 6.98
N ASN A 199 -18.64 18.80 7.86
CA ASN A 199 -18.10 18.08 9.01
C ASN A 199 -17.52 16.71 8.64
N PHE A 200 -16.91 16.59 7.44
CA PHE A 200 -16.40 15.34 6.87
C PHE A 200 -17.43 14.21 6.88
N GLY A 201 -18.71 14.55 6.66
CA GLY A 201 -19.85 13.62 6.66
C GLY A 201 -20.54 13.42 7.99
N ASN A 202 -20.09 14.02 9.10
CA ASN A 202 -20.70 13.84 10.42
C ASN A 202 -22.07 14.53 10.57
N ASN A 203 -22.44 15.44 9.66
CA ASN A 203 -23.78 16.03 9.59
C ASN A 203 -24.87 15.05 9.11
N ASN A 204 -24.47 13.95 8.44
CA ASN A 204 -25.41 13.00 7.87
C ASN A 204 -25.76 11.89 8.86
N SER A 205 -26.93 11.99 9.47
CA SER A 205 -27.40 10.97 10.43
C SER A 205 -27.66 9.58 9.81
N LYS A 206 -27.85 9.49 8.47
CA LYS A 206 -28.21 8.24 7.78
C LYS A 206 -27.01 7.38 7.37
N ASN A 207 -25.82 7.98 7.19
CA ASN A 207 -24.61 7.28 6.70
C ASN A 207 -23.38 7.51 7.58
N LYS A 208 -23.53 7.53 8.89
CA LYS A 208 -22.44 7.76 9.86
C LYS A 208 -21.26 6.80 9.74
N ILE A 209 -21.45 5.63 9.12
CA ILE A 209 -20.38 4.65 8.95
C ILE A 209 -19.23 5.15 8.03
N TRP A 210 -19.52 6.13 7.18
CA TRP A 210 -18.56 6.74 6.26
C TRP A 210 -18.03 8.09 6.76
N ALA A 211 -18.61 8.61 7.86
CA ALA A 211 -18.17 9.87 8.45
C ALA A 211 -16.77 9.71 9.06
N VAL A 212 -15.89 10.67 8.77
CA VAL A 212 -14.50 10.64 9.25
C VAL A 212 -14.47 11.11 10.72
N PRO A 213 -13.96 10.29 11.66
CA PRO A 213 -13.92 10.64 13.08
C PRO A 213 -12.70 11.49 13.45
N GLY A 214 -12.73 12.10 14.64
CA GLY A 214 -11.56 12.68 15.32
C GLY A 214 -11.03 13.99 14.72
N LEU A 215 -11.83 14.66 13.90
CA LEU A 215 -11.47 15.94 13.27
C LEU A 215 -12.47 17.06 13.63
N GLU A 216 -13.10 16.98 14.81
CA GLU A 216 -14.18 17.88 15.25
C GLU A 216 -13.73 19.35 15.30
N LYS A 217 -12.44 19.64 15.57
CA LYS A 217 -11.90 21.00 15.58
C LYS A 217 -11.95 21.71 14.21
N TYR A 218 -12.15 20.94 13.13
CA TYR A 218 -12.26 21.43 11.76
C TYR A 218 -13.70 21.47 11.22
N HIS A 219 -14.67 21.03 11.99
CA HIS A 219 -16.08 21.04 11.59
C HIS A 219 -16.57 22.45 11.31
N GLY A 220 -17.34 22.63 10.23
CA GLY A 220 -17.86 23.91 9.77
C GLY A 220 -16.83 24.86 9.12
N LYS A 221 -15.56 24.45 9.04
CA LYS A 221 -14.51 25.27 8.42
C LYS A 221 -14.39 25.00 6.93
N ASP A 222 -13.97 26.02 6.16
CA ASP A 222 -13.56 25.85 4.77
C ASP A 222 -12.15 25.24 4.71
N ILE A 223 -12.09 23.92 4.90
CA ILE A 223 -10.86 23.12 4.89
C ILE A 223 -11.12 21.80 4.22
N PHE A 224 -10.18 21.36 3.41
CA PHE A 224 -10.21 20.04 2.78
C PHE A 224 -9.63 18.97 3.72
N LEU A 225 -10.17 17.73 3.68
CA LEU A 225 -9.79 16.64 4.58
C LEU A 225 -8.27 16.39 4.60
N THR A 226 -7.63 16.40 3.43
CA THR A 226 -6.18 16.19 3.30
C THR A 226 -5.39 17.28 4.01
N GLN A 227 -5.87 18.54 3.97
CA GLN A 227 -5.25 19.63 4.71
C GLN A 227 -5.39 19.41 6.23
N ALA A 228 -6.60 19.09 6.69
CA ALA A 228 -6.85 18.82 8.12
C ALA A 228 -5.97 17.67 8.63
N LEU A 229 -5.84 16.58 7.86
CA LEU A 229 -4.95 15.47 8.19
C LEU A 229 -3.48 15.90 8.25
N SER A 230 -3.04 16.75 7.32
CA SER A 230 -1.65 17.25 7.30
C SER A 230 -1.34 18.09 8.53
N GLU A 231 -2.27 19.00 8.93
CA GLU A 231 -2.12 19.80 10.16
C GLU A 231 -2.02 18.94 11.41
N GLU A 232 -2.86 17.89 11.52
CA GLU A 232 -2.78 16.94 12.63
C GLU A 232 -1.46 16.17 12.64
N VAL A 233 -0.99 15.70 11.48
CA VAL A 233 0.29 14.98 11.36
C VAL A 233 1.43 15.86 11.84
N LEU A 234 1.51 17.14 11.39
CA LEU A 234 2.54 18.07 11.85
C LEU A 234 2.51 18.28 13.36
N GLU A 235 1.31 18.40 13.95
CA GLU A 235 1.14 18.53 15.41
C GLU A 235 1.69 17.29 16.14
N LYS A 236 1.31 16.08 15.69
CA LYS A 236 1.70 14.83 16.38
C LYS A 236 3.16 14.45 16.18
N LEU A 237 3.79 14.86 15.08
CA LEU A 237 5.23 14.65 14.85
C LEU A 237 6.11 15.45 15.82
N GLN A 238 5.62 16.56 16.41
CA GLN A 238 6.44 17.35 17.35
C GLN A 238 6.91 16.53 18.54
N LYS A 239 6.07 15.62 19.05
CA LYS A 239 6.43 14.82 20.24
C LYS A 239 7.65 13.92 20.00
N PRO A 240 7.66 12.99 19.02
CA PRO A 240 8.82 12.14 18.79
C PRO A 240 10.06 12.93 18.33
N ILE A 241 9.89 13.98 17.52
CA ILE A 241 11.01 14.82 17.08
C ILE A 241 11.67 15.51 18.26
N ASN A 242 10.91 16.13 19.16
CA ASN A 242 11.46 16.84 20.32
C ASN A 242 12.10 15.89 21.34
N SER A 243 11.54 14.68 21.51
CA SER A 243 12.11 13.64 22.39
C SER A 243 13.25 12.84 21.73
N LYS A 244 13.55 13.08 20.45
CA LYS A 244 14.50 12.32 19.63
C LYS A 244 14.21 10.82 19.61
N SER A 245 12.93 10.44 19.72
CA SER A 245 12.49 9.06 19.60
C SER A 245 12.32 8.71 18.13
N PRO A 246 12.72 7.52 17.67
CA PRO A 246 12.40 7.08 16.32
C PRO A 246 10.88 6.99 16.15
N PHE A 247 10.37 7.36 14.98
CA PHE A 247 8.94 7.28 14.71
C PHE A 247 8.63 6.51 13.43
N PHE A 248 7.45 5.89 13.43
CA PHE A 248 6.80 5.33 12.26
C PHE A 248 5.52 6.11 12.00
N LEU A 249 5.50 6.88 10.92
CA LEU A 249 4.32 7.57 10.43
C LEU A 249 3.73 6.78 9.25
N TYR A 250 2.56 6.18 9.44
CA TYR A 250 1.72 5.68 8.36
C TYR A 250 0.71 6.76 7.97
N PHE A 251 1.11 7.62 7.00
CA PHE A 251 0.25 8.66 6.47
C PHE A 251 -0.50 8.11 5.27
N SER A 252 -1.66 7.57 5.55
CA SER A 252 -2.53 6.89 4.61
C SER A 252 -3.70 7.79 4.23
N LEU A 253 -3.57 8.49 3.11
CA LEU A 253 -4.60 9.44 2.66
C LEU A 253 -5.89 8.72 2.23
N TYR A 254 -7.01 9.45 2.33
CA TYR A 254 -8.26 9.08 1.63
C TYR A 254 -8.21 9.49 0.15
N ASN A 255 -7.36 10.47 -0.21
CA ASN A 255 -7.13 10.89 -1.60
C ASN A 255 -6.47 9.73 -2.38
N VAL A 256 -6.87 9.45 -3.60
CA VAL A 256 -7.82 10.20 -4.46
C VAL A 256 -9.13 9.43 -4.64
N HIS A 257 -9.54 8.68 -3.61
CA HIS A 257 -10.74 7.84 -3.63
C HIS A 257 -12.02 8.69 -3.76
N ALA A 258 -13.05 8.13 -4.39
CA ALA A 258 -14.37 8.74 -4.42
C ALA A 258 -14.96 8.93 -2.99
N PRO A 259 -15.82 9.95 -2.76
CA PRO A 259 -16.41 10.87 -3.74
C PRO A 259 -15.39 11.88 -4.28
N LEU A 260 -15.42 12.16 -5.57
CA LEU A 260 -14.55 13.20 -6.15
C LEU A 260 -15.10 14.58 -5.78
N MET A 261 -14.29 15.37 -5.06
CA MET A 261 -14.65 16.69 -4.57
C MET A 261 -13.54 17.69 -4.91
N GLU A 262 -13.91 18.97 -5.06
CA GLU A 262 -12.97 20.01 -5.40
C GLU A 262 -12.18 20.45 -4.16
N ASP A 263 -10.85 20.46 -4.27
CA ASP A 263 -10.02 21.19 -3.33
C ASP A 263 -9.84 22.64 -3.88
N ASN A 264 -10.47 23.60 -3.22
CA ASN A 264 -10.51 25.00 -3.66
C ASN A 264 -9.12 25.64 -3.78
N ARG A 265 -8.10 25.09 -3.13
CA ARG A 265 -6.71 25.59 -3.21
C ARG A 265 -6.09 25.32 -4.57
N PHE A 266 -6.55 24.27 -5.30
CA PHE A 266 -5.89 23.79 -6.51
C PHE A 266 -6.80 23.72 -7.74
N VAL A 267 -8.12 23.74 -7.59
CA VAL A 267 -9.09 23.44 -8.66
C VAL A 267 -9.09 24.46 -9.81
N GLU A 268 -8.83 25.74 -9.54
CA GLU A 268 -9.04 26.82 -10.53
C GLU A 268 -8.22 26.63 -11.82
N LYS A 269 -6.98 26.16 -11.73
CA LYS A 269 -6.13 25.93 -12.91
C LYS A 269 -6.63 24.81 -13.83
N TYR A 270 -7.47 23.91 -13.32
CA TYR A 270 -8.03 22.81 -14.09
C TYR A 270 -9.35 23.15 -14.78
N LYS A 271 -10.02 24.23 -14.39
CA LYS A 271 -11.36 24.60 -14.94
C LYS A 271 -11.34 25.02 -16.39
N ASN A 272 -10.25 25.62 -16.87
CA ASN A 272 -10.18 26.26 -18.19
C ASN A 272 -9.34 25.50 -19.23
N ILE A 273 -9.05 24.22 -19.01
CA ILE A 273 -8.21 23.41 -19.90
C ILE A 273 -8.98 22.29 -20.64
N GLY A 274 -10.31 22.40 -20.68
CA GLY A 274 -11.17 21.49 -21.46
C GLY A 274 -11.48 20.14 -20.78
N LEU A 275 -11.21 19.99 -19.48
CA LEU A 275 -11.55 18.82 -18.71
C LEU A 275 -13.04 18.78 -18.35
N LYS A 276 -13.59 17.58 -18.16
CA LYS A 276 -14.91 17.38 -17.57
C LYS A 276 -14.86 17.54 -16.04
N ASN A 277 -16.02 17.83 -15.45
CA ASN A 277 -16.11 18.18 -14.04
C ASN A 277 -15.50 17.15 -13.08
N SER A 278 -15.73 15.85 -13.30
CA SER A 278 -15.14 14.82 -12.43
C SER A 278 -13.61 14.73 -12.58
N GLU A 279 -13.07 14.99 -13.77
CA GLU A 279 -11.62 15.01 -14.00
C GLU A 279 -10.97 16.25 -13.37
N ILE A 280 -11.66 17.41 -13.39
CA ILE A 280 -11.24 18.63 -12.68
C ILE A 280 -11.11 18.35 -11.17
N LYS A 281 -12.14 17.71 -10.59
CA LYS A 281 -12.13 17.33 -9.17
C LYS A 281 -10.99 16.36 -8.87
N TYR A 282 -10.84 15.32 -9.68
CA TYR A 282 -9.78 14.33 -9.52
C TYR A 282 -8.38 14.99 -9.57
N ALA A 283 -8.13 15.86 -10.55
CA ALA A 283 -6.86 16.56 -10.68
C ALA A 283 -6.56 17.46 -9.46
N SER A 284 -7.58 18.15 -8.93
CA SER A 284 -7.40 18.95 -7.70
C SER A 284 -7.10 18.07 -6.48
N MET A 285 -7.68 16.87 -6.41
CA MET A 285 -7.39 15.89 -5.34
C MET A 285 -5.98 15.31 -5.46
N VAL A 286 -5.50 15.05 -6.68
CA VAL A 286 -4.11 14.61 -6.93
C VAL A 286 -3.12 15.65 -6.44
N GLU A 287 -3.35 16.93 -6.76
CA GLU A 287 -2.48 18.01 -6.30
C GLU A 287 -2.58 18.24 -4.79
N SER A 288 -3.76 18.07 -4.19
CA SER A 288 -3.96 18.09 -2.74
C SER A 288 -3.13 17.00 -2.03
N MET A 289 -3.08 15.80 -2.60
CA MET A 289 -2.24 14.70 -2.14
C MET A 289 -0.75 15.05 -2.22
N ASP A 290 -0.31 15.57 -3.37
CA ASP A 290 1.09 16.00 -3.56
C ASP A 290 1.49 17.11 -2.59
N HIS A 291 0.60 18.08 -2.34
CA HIS A 291 0.82 19.12 -1.35
C HIS A 291 1.00 18.53 0.05
N ALA A 292 0.22 17.52 0.45
CA ALA A 292 0.36 16.86 1.75
C ALA A 292 1.73 16.16 1.88
N LEU A 293 2.23 15.54 0.81
CA LEU A 293 3.59 15.00 0.76
C LEU A 293 4.63 16.11 1.00
N GLY A 294 4.49 17.24 0.28
CA GLY A 294 5.39 18.38 0.41
C GLY A 294 5.41 18.98 1.81
N VAL A 295 4.25 19.08 2.46
CA VAL A 295 4.13 19.57 3.84
C VAL A 295 4.94 18.70 4.81
N VAL A 296 4.84 17.37 4.69
CA VAL A 296 5.60 16.44 5.54
C VAL A 296 7.10 16.53 5.24
N LEU A 297 7.52 16.48 3.98
CA LEU A 297 8.92 16.59 3.58
C LEU A 297 9.55 17.89 4.10
N LYS A 298 8.84 19.01 3.97
CA LYS A 298 9.30 20.32 4.43
C LYS A 298 9.45 20.40 5.94
N GLU A 299 8.53 19.80 6.71
CA GLU A 299 8.63 19.73 8.17
C GLU A 299 9.84 18.92 8.61
N LEU A 300 10.04 17.72 8.00
CA LEU A 300 11.21 16.88 8.30
C LEU A 300 12.53 17.59 7.98
N GLU A 301 12.58 18.37 6.90
CA GLU A 301 13.73 19.19 6.53
C GLU A 301 13.94 20.34 7.55
N ASN A 302 12.89 21.10 7.86
CA ASN A 302 12.94 22.22 8.80
C ASN A 302 13.39 21.79 10.20
N LYS A 303 13.06 20.57 10.62
CA LYS A 303 13.44 19.98 11.90
C LYS A 303 14.80 19.25 11.85
N ASP A 304 15.49 19.27 10.71
CA ASP A 304 16.78 18.58 10.50
C ASP A 304 16.72 17.07 10.76
N VAL A 305 15.53 16.44 10.57
CA VAL A 305 15.33 14.99 10.77
C VAL A 305 15.19 14.21 9.46
N LEU A 306 15.02 14.88 8.32
CA LEU A 306 14.93 14.21 7.00
C LEU A 306 16.18 13.36 6.70
N LYS A 307 17.35 13.81 7.15
CA LYS A 307 18.62 13.07 7.02
C LYS A 307 18.67 11.75 7.81
N ASN A 308 17.71 11.50 8.71
CA ASN A 308 17.54 10.25 9.45
C ASN A 308 16.15 9.63 9.20
N THR A 309 15.51 9.98 8.09
CA THR A 309 14.15 9.53 7.78
C THR A 309 14.11 8.83 6.41
N ILE A 310 13.55 7.64 6.38
CA ILE A 310 13.22 6.91 5.15
C ILE A 310 11.79 7.28 4.79
N VAL A 311 11.57 7.66 3.53
CA VAL A 311 10.24 8.00 3.00
C VAL A 311 9.89 7.02 1.89
N VAL A 312 8.77 6.32 2.06
CA VAL A 312 8.22 5.40 1.05
C VAL A 312 6.87 5.93 0.61
N PHE A 313 6.75 6.21 -0.68
CA PHE A 313 5.51 6.61 -1.33
C PHE A 313 4.96 5.46 -2.15
N MET A 314 3.65 5.15 -2.03
CA MET A 314 2.99 4.11 -2.83
C MET A 314 1.46 4.33 -2.87
N SER A 315 0.79 3.81 -3.92
CA SER A 315 -0.67 3.62 -3.96
C SER A 315 -1.06 2.22 -3.49
N ASP A 316 -2.25 2.08 -2.91
CA ASP A 316 -2.75 0.80 -2.38
C ASP A 316 -3.38 -0.12 -3.45
N ASN A 317 -3.76 0.41 -4.59
CA ASN A 317 -4.20 -0.30 -5.80
C ASN A 317 -4.11 0.62 -7.01
N GLY A 318 -4.38 0.09 -8.19
CA GLY A 318 -4.42 0.90 -9.41
C GLY A 318 -5.52 1.95 -9.42
N GLY A 319 -5.37 2.94 -10.28
CA GLY A 319 -6.26 4.10 -10.33
C GLY A 319 -7.69 3.77 -10.75
N LEU A 320 -8.63 4.65 -10.36
CA LEU A 320 -10.03 4.55 -10.74
C LEU A 320 -10.19 4.54 -12.27
N SER A 321 -10.98 3.62 -12.80
CA SER A 321 -11.21 3.50 -14.25
C SER A 321 -12.61 3.04 -14.62
N ALA A 322 -13.27 2.23 -13.79
CA ALA A 322 -14.62 1.74 -14.04
C ALA A 322 -15.70 2.69 -13.54
N VAL A 323 -15.42 3.42 -12.45
CA VAL A 323 -16.38 4.28 -11.74
C VAL A 323 -15.73 5.59 -11.32
N ALA A 324 -16.56 6.57 -10.99
CA ALA A 324 -16.21 7.88 -10.44
C ALA A 324 -15.48 8.86 -11.38
N ARG A 325 -14.82 8.41 -12.44
CA ARG A 325 -14.18 9.27 -13.45
C ARG A 325 -15.03 9.33 -14.73
N GLU A 326 -15.01 10.49 -15.39
CA GLU A 326 -15.64 10.67 -16.69
C GLU A 326 -14.65 10.35 -17.84
N GLY A 327 -15.17 10.29 -19.06
CA GLY A 327 -14.39 9.96 -20.23
C GLY A 327 -14.55 8.51 -20.64
N GLU A 328 -13.57 7.97 -21.34
CA GLU A 328 -13.60 6.59 -21.80
C GLU A 328 -13.22 5.65 -20.66
N LYS A 329 -14.19 4.88 -20.18
CA LYS A 329 -13.99 3.91 -19.10
C LYS A 329 -12.86 2.92 -19.44
N HIS A 330 -12.14 2.51 -18.44
CA HIS A 330 -11.04 1.55 -18.51
C HIS A 330 -9.77 2.03 -19.23
N ASN A 331 -9.69 3.32 -19.64
CA ASN A 331 -8.52 3.92 -20.30
C ASN A 331 -7.80 4.98 -19.45
N HIS A 332 -8.25 5.20 -18.21
CA HIS A 332 -7.67 6.23 -17.31
C HIS A 332 -6.24 5.90 -16.86
N ASN A 333 -5.82 4.63 -16.90
CA ASN A 333 -4.49 4.20 -16.49
C ASN A 333 -3.54 3.94 -17.68
N TYR A 334 -3.87 4.45 -18.89
CA TYR A 334 -3.02 4.26 -20.07
C TYR A 334 -1.54 4.57 -19.77
N PRO A 335 -0.59 3.70 -20.23
CA PRO A 335 -0.73 2.60 -21.18
C PRO A 335 -1.26 1.29 -20.58
N LEU A 336 -1.49 1.23 -19.29
CA LEU A 336 -1.96 0.04 -18.59
C LEU A 336 -3.45 -0.18 -18.85
N LYS A 337 -3.85 -1.45 -19.01
CA LYS A 337 -5.23 -1.84 -19.28
C LYS A 337 -6.06 -1.80 -18.00
N SER A 338 -7.28 -1.22 -18.08
CA SER A 338 -8.26 -1.17 -17.00
C SER A 338 -7.82 -0.33 -15.78
N GLY A 339 -8.19 -0.74 -14.56
CA GLY A 339 -7.90 -0.03 -13.31
C GLY A 339 -8.39 -0.80 -12.09
N LYS A 340 -8.64 -0.11 -10.99
CA LYS A 340 -9.07 -0.68 -9.70
C LYS A 340 -10.05 -1.86 -9.88
N GLY A 341 -9.81 -2.94 -9.14
CA GLY A 341 -10.60 -4.18 -9.20
C GLY A 341 -10.19 -5.15 -10.30
N SER A 342 -9.37 -4.71 -11.27
CA SER A 342 -8.91 -5.54 -12.39
C SER A 342 -7.59 -6.24 -12.06
N ILE A 343 -7.44 -7.45 -12.61
CA ILE A 343 -6.15 -8.17 -12.59
C ILE A 343 -5.17 -7.67 -13.64
N TYR A 344 -5.63 -6.91 -14.65
CA TYR A 344 -4.71 -6.30 -15.60
C TYR A 344 -3.82 -5.25 -14.93
N GLU A 345 -2.71 -4.91 -15.57
CA GLU A 345 -1.67 -4.02 -15.01
C GLU A 345 -2.26 -2.71 -14.44
N GLY A 346 -3.29 -2.14 -15.06
CA GLY A 346 -3.94 -0.92 -14.59
C GLY A 346 -4.61 -1.04 -13.21
N GLY A 347 -4.94 -2.24 -12.78
CA GLY A 347 -5.56 -2.46 -11.46
C GLY A 347 -4.58 -2.78 -10.35
N ILE A 348 -3.38 -3.25 -10.69
CA ILE A 348 -2.42 -3.79 -9.71
C ILE A 348 -1.05 -3.13 -9.74
N ARG A 349 -0.67 -2.47 -10.84
CA ARG A 349 0.62 -1.76 -10.95
C ARG A 349 0.47 -0.33 -10.48
N VAL A 350 1.33 0.09 -9.57
CA VAL A 350 1.18 1.34 -8.79
C VAL A 350 2.46 2.18 -8.80
N PRO A 351 2.35 3.52 -8.64
CA PRO A 351 3.51 4.36 -8.45
C PRO A 351 4.17 4.06 -7.10
N MET A 352 5.50 3.97 -7.08
CA MET A 352 6.29 3.78 -5.85
C MET A 352 7.60 4.53 -5.95
N ILE A 353 7.93 5.29 -4.90
CA ILE A 353 9.20 6.00 -4.74
C ILE A 353 9.74 5.73 -3.34
N VAL A 354 11.03 5.44 -3.23
CA VAL A 354 11.72 5.25 -1.95
C VAL A 354 12.86 6.24 -1.84
N TYR A 355 12.83 7.08 -0.81
CA TYR A 355 13.97 7.88 -0.37
C TYR A 355 14.57 7.26 0.88
N SER A 356 15.88 7.05 0.86
CA SER A 356 16.63 6.62 2.04
C SER A 356 17.99 7.32 2.08
N PRO A 357 18.27 8.09 3.12
CA PRO A 357 19.56 8.77 3.26
C PRO A 357 20.71 7.81 3.58
N PHE A 358 20.41 6.55 3.91
CA PHE A 358 21.39 5.52 4.27
C PHE A 358 21.90 4.73 3.06
N HIS A 359 21.20 4.81 1.93
CA HIS A 359 21.52 4.09 0.70
C HIS A 359 22.05 5.07 -0.34
N LYS A 360 23.37 5.12 -0.47
CA LYS A 360 24.06 5.97 -1.46
C LYS A 360 24.11 5.27 -2.80
N THR A 361 23.04 5.34 -3.56
CA THR A 361 22.99 4.82 -4.92
C THR A 361 22.90 5.95 -5.94
N ASN A 362 23.59 5.77 -7.08
CA ASN A 362 23.37 6.60 -8.27
C ASN A 362 22.19 6.10 -9.10
N ILE A 363 21.55 5.00 -8.70
CA ILE A 363 20.38 4.45 -9.35
C ILE A 363 19.19 5.37 -9.06
N ARG A 364 18.48 5.76 -10.12
CA ARG A 364 17.27 6.58 -10.03
C ARG A 364 16.00 5.78 -10.32
N GLU A 365 16.16 4.59 -10.89
CA GLU A 365 15.06 3.74 -11.30
C GLU A 365 15.40 2.26 -11.09
N ILE A 366 14.48 1.53 -10.46
CA ILE A 366 14.54 0.08 -10.27
C ILE A 366 13.35 -0.55 -11.00
N ASN A 367 13.67 -1.51 -11.90
CA ASN A 367 12.66 -2.26 -12.64
C ASN A 367 12.45 -3.69 -12.10
N HIS A 368 13.06 -4.03 -10.97
CA HIS A 368 12.79 -5.29 -10.27
C HIS A 368 11.33 -5.32 -9.80
N PRO A 369 10.57 -6.39 -10.09
CA PRO A 369 9.20 -6.50 -9.62
C PRO A 369 9.15 -6.63 -8.08
N VAL A 370 8.39 -5.74 -7.44
CA VAL A 370 8.11 -5.78 -5.99
C VAL A 370 6.60 -5.72 -5.77
N ILE A 371 6.11 -6.29 -4.69
CA ILE A 371 4.70 -6.33 -4.34
C ILE A 371 4.48 -5.83 -2.91
N ILE A 372 3.26 -5.45 -2.59
CA ILE A 372 2.89 -4.85 -1.28
C ILE A 372 3.31 -5.70 -0.08
N ASP A 373 3.33 -7.02 -0.18
CA ASP A 373 3.78 -7.94 0.89
C ASP A 373 5.27 -7.73 1.22
N ASP A 374 6.08 -7.23 0.27
CA ASP A 374 7.52 -7.00 0.42
C ASP A 374 7.85 -5.82 1.37
N PHE A 375 6.85 -4.97 1.66
CA PHE A 375 7.05 -3.81 2.54
C PHE A 375 7.28 -4.21 3.99
N PHE A 376 6.59 -5.22 4.48
CA PHE A 376 6.75 -5.70 5.85
C PHE A 376 8.22 -6.08 6.15
N PRO A 377 8.84 -7.05 5.45
CA PRO A 377 10.24 -7.38 5.69
C PRO A 377 11.20 -6.23 5.36
N SER A 378 10.88 -5.37 4.38
CA SER A 378 11.73 -4.23 4.04
C SER A 378 11.76 -3.17 5.16
N ILE A 379 10.61 -2.89 5.79
CA ILE A 379 10.56 -1.96 6.91
C ILE A 379 11.27 -2.55 8.14
N LEU A 380 11.13 -3.86 8.40
CA LEU A 380 11.88 -4.52 9.47
C LEU A 380 13.39 -4.43 9.23
N GLU A 381 13.86 -4.62 8.00
CA GLU A 381 15.28 -4.48 7.64
C GLU A 381 15.75 -3.03 7.80
N PHE A 382 15.02 -2.04 7.29
CA PHE A 382 15.34 -0.63 7.48
C PHE A 382 15.50 -0.25 8.96
N THR A 383 14.67 -0.83 9.81
CA THR A 383 14.60 -0.51 11.25
C THR A 383 15.45 -1.42 12.11
N LYS A 384 16.11 -2.42 11.52
CA LYS A 384 16.89 -3.47 12.21
C LYS A 384 16.03 -4.23 13.23
N CYS A 385 14.80 -4.57 12.82
CA CYS A 385 13.83 -5.31 13.59
C CYS A 385 13.53 -6.70 12.98
N GLU A 386 14.41 -7.24 12.13
CA GLU A 386 14.20 -8.52 11.41
C GLU A 386 14.14 -9.70 12.36
N GLU A 387 14.86 -9.64 13.49
CA GLU A 387 14.88 -10.69 14.51
C GLU A 387 13.68 -10.64 15.47
N SER A 388 12.77 -9.66 15.28
CA SER A 388 11.57 -9.56 16.09
C SER A 388 10.67 -10.76 15.86
N SER A 389 10.09 -11.32 16.91
CA SER A 389 9.13 -12.42 16.78
C SER A 389 7.77 -11.92 16.31
N PHE A 390 7.16 -12.66 15.40
CA PHE A 390 5.77 -12.47 14.96
C PHE A 390 5.14 -13.82 14.65
N VAL A 391 3.81 -13.91 14.72
CA VAL A 391 3.10 -15.21 14.71
C VAL A 391 2.86 -15.76 13.30
N GLN A 392 2.86 -14.92 12.27
CA GLN A 392 2.56 -15.33 10.90
C GLN A 392 3.82 -15.69 10.10
N ASN A 393 3.65 -16.58 9.12
CA ASN A 393 4.66 -16.81 8.08
C ASN A 393 4.45 -15.78 6.95
N ILE A 394 5.45 -14.97 6.65
CA ILE A 394 5.41 -13.95 5.61
C ILE A 394 5.68 -14.54 4.21
N ASP A 395 5.15 -13.90 3.19
CA ASP A 395 5.41 -14.19 1.78
C ASP A 395 6.33 -13.13 1.15
N GLY A 396 6.38 -11.95 1.77
CA GLY A 396 7.18 -10.82 1.33
C GLY A 396 8.69 -11.10 1.35
N GLN A 397 9.43 -10.41 0.48
CA GLN A 397 10.88 -10.39 0.41
C GLN A 397 11.37 -8.95 0.45
N SER A 398 12.37 -8.66 1.26
CA SER A 398 12.90 -7.29 1.35
C SER A 398 13.43 -6.79 0.00
N PHE A 399 13.07 -5.56 -0.34
CA PHE A 399 13.61 -4.83 -1.48
C PHE A 399 14.79 -3.92 -1.09
N VAL A 400 15.18 -3.86 0.18
CA VAL A 400 16.27 -2.99 0.66
C VAL A 400 17.59 -3.25 -0.07
N PRO A 401 18.00 -4.51 -0.35
CA PRO A 401 19.23 -4.77 -1.09
C PRO A 401 19.26 -4.14 -2.49
N LEU A 402 18.10 -3.96 -3.13
CA LEU A 402 18.02 -3.28 -4.44
C LEU A 402 18.48 -1.81 -4.38
N LEU A 403 18.27 -1.15 -3.23
CA LEU A 403 18.72 0.22 -3.01
C LEU A 403 20.25 0.30 -2.86
N ASN A 404 20.91 -0.79 -2.51
CA ASN A 404 22.36 -0.93 -2.45
C ASN A 404 22.97 -1.42 -3.77
N ASN A 405 22.18 -1.52 -4.84
CA ASN A 405 22.59 -2.14 -6.12
C ASN A 405 22.98 -3.62 -6.00
N GLU A 406 22.41 -4.31 -5.03
CA GLU A 406 22.56 -5.74 -4.84
C GLU A 406 21.52 -6.51 -5.66
N THR A 407 21.81 -7.76 -5.99
CA THR A 407 20.87 -8.62 -6.70
C THR A 407 19.92 -9.29 -5.71
N VAL A 408 18.62 -9.18 -6.01
CA VAL A 408 17.55 -9.89 -5.30
C VAL A 408 16.95 -10.92 -6.24
N GLU A 409 16.63 -12.10 -5.73
CA GLU A 409 15.97 -13.13 -6.52
C GLU A 409 14.60 -12.64 -7.03
N LYS A 410 14.33 -12.84 -8.32
CA LYS A 410 13.03 -12.52 -8.93
C LYS A 410 12.04 -13.64 -8.64
N LYS A 411 11.43 -13.63 -7.47
CA LYS A 411 10.37 -14.57 -7.13
C LYS A 411 9.12 -14.34 -7.99
N PRO A 412 8.28 -15.38 -8.19
CA PRO A 412 6.95 -15.18 -8.78
C PRO A 412 6.08 -14.30 -7.87
N LEU A 413 5.30 -13.39 -8.47
CA LEU A 413 4.29 -12.60 -7.77
C LEU A 413 2.92 -13.20 -8.04
N PHE A 414 2.08 -13.27 -7.00
CA PHE A 414 0.78 -13.94 -7.05
C PHE A 414 -0.35 -13.00 -6.67
N TRP A 415 -1.47 -13.12 -7.40
CA TRP A 415 -2.75 -12.48 -7.09
C TRP A 415 -3.83 -13.52 -7.05
N HIS A 416 -4.70 -13.42 -6.07
CA HIS A 416 -5.84 -14.30 -5.90
C HIS A 416 -7.03 -13.48 -5.40
N TYR A 417 -8.08 -13.44 -6.21
CA TYR A 417 -9.29 -12.70 -5.94
C TYR A 417 -10.50 -13.58 -6.28
N PRO A 418 -10.89 -14.52 -5.36
CA PRO A 418 -11.93 -15.50 -5.63
C PRO A 418 -13.34 -14.95 -5.47
N ASN A 419 -13.49 -13.65 -5.24
CA ASN A 419 -14.73 -12.95 -4.96
C ASN A 419 -15.17 -12.11 -6.16
N TRP A 420 -16.18 -11.29 -5.96
CA TRP A 420 -16.65 -10.30 -6.92
C TRP A 420 -16.60 -8.90 -6.31
N TRP A 421 -16.04 -7.92 -7.02
CA TRP A 421 -15.95 -6.55 -6.52
C TRP A 421 -17.26 -5.76 -6.70
N GLY A 422 -18.00 -6.00 -7.77
CA GLY A 422 -19.26 -5.33 -8.12
C GLY A 422 -19.23 -4.60 -9.45
N PRO A 423 -18.31 -3.64 -9.73
CA PRO A 423 -18.15 -3.06 -11.06
C PRO A 423 -17.84 -4.10 -12.14
N ILE A 424 -18.19 -3.78 -13.39
CA ILE A 424 -17.91 -4.62 -14.54
C ILE A 424 -16.87 -3.92 -15.43
N GLY A 425 -15.94 -4.69 -15.97
CA GLY A 425 -14.93 -4.19 -16.90
C GLY A 425 -13.85 -5.21 -17.21
N PRO A 426 -12.91 -4.86 -18.11
CA PRO A 426 -11.84 -5.77 -18.49
C PRO A 426 -11.01 -6.21 -17.27
N GLY A 427 -10.90 -7.52 -17.10
CA GLY A 427 -10.13 -8.13 -16.01
C GLY A 427 -10.73 -7.95 -14.60
N ILE A 428 -11.95 -7.39 -14.48
CA ILE A 428 -12.70 -7.30 -13.22
C ILE A 428 -13.60 -8.51 -13.10
N GLY A 429 -13.41 -9.30 -12.04
CA GLY A 429 -14.15 -10.54 -11.82
C GLY A 429 -13.52 -11.39 -10.74
N SER A 430 -13.72 -12.70 -10.81
CA SER A 430 -13.07 -13.69 -9.93
C SER A 430 -11.89 -14.32 -10.68
N TYR A 431 -10.68 -14.25 -10.12
CA TYR A 431 -9.47 -14.66 -10.83
C TYR A 431 -8.30 -15.05 -9.91
N SER A 432 -7.35 -15.75 -10.51
CA SER A 432 -5.98 -15.92 -9.98
C SER A 432 -4.96 -15.59 -11.05
N ALA A 433 -3.80 -15.08 -10.67
CA ALA A 433 -2.74 -14.76 -11.62
C ALA A 433 -1.34 -14.96 -11.01
N VAL A 434 -0.37 -15.19 -11.88
CA VAL A 434 1.05 -15.21 -11.54
C VAL A 434 1.84 -14.38 -12.54
N ARG A 435 2.79 -13.58 -12.03
CA ARG A 435 3.84 -12.95 -12.83
C ARG A 435 5.18 -13.59 -12.49
N GLN A 436 5.87 -14.12 -13.48
CA GLN A 436 7.23 -14.61 -13.34
C GLN A 436 8.12 -13.99 -14.41
N GLY A 437 9.03 -13.13 -13.97
CA GLY A 437 9.84 -12.32 -14.86
C GLY A 437 8.97 -11.41 -15.76
N LYS A 438 9.10 -11.56 -17.08
CA LYS A 438 8.32 -10.81 -18.08
C LYS A 438 6.94 -11.42 -18.39
N TRP A 439 6.68 -12.62 -17.93
CA TRP A 439 5.45 -13.35 -18.25
C TRP A 439 4.43 -13.19 -17.16
N LYS A 440 3.18 -12.93 -17.57
CA LYS A 440 2.00 -12.89 -16.70
C LYS A 440 0.95 -13.85 -17.24
N PHE A 441 0.52 -14.79 -16.40
CA PHE A 441 -0.54 -15.74 -16.65
C PHE A 441 -1.74 -15.39 -15.76
N ILE A 442 -2.95 -15.39 -16.35
CA ILE A 442 -4.22 -15.08 -15.68
C ILE A 442 -5.18 -16.24 -15.90
N TYR A 443 -5.89 -16.64 -14.85
CA TYR A 443 -6.97 -17.60 -14.88
C TYR A 443 -8.23 -16.98 -14.28
N PHE A 444 -9.28 -16.83 -15.07
CA PHE A 444 -10.58 -16.35 -14.64
C PHE A 444 -11.44 -17.51 -14.18
N HIS A 445 -11.89 -17.50 -12.92
CA HIS A 445 -12.59 -18.63 -12.31
C HIS A 445 -13.98 -18.85 -12.85
N ASP A 446 -14.70 -17.77 -13.17
CA ASP A 446 -16.09 -17.78 -13.63
C ASP A 446 -16.25 -18.24 -15.09
N THR A 447 -15.32 -17.88 -15.94
CA THR A 447 -15.32 -18.22 -17.36
C THR A 447 -14.37 -19.36 -17.72
N GLN A 448 -13.45 -19.70 -16.82
CA GLN A 448 -12.30 -20.58 -17.03
C GLN A 448 -11.41 -20.14 -18.21
N ILE A 449 -11.51 -18.87 -18.62
CA ILE A 449 -10.61 -18.29 -19.63
C ILE A 449 -9.23 -18.15 -19.01
N ILE A 450 -8.20 -18.47 -19.82
CA ILE A 450 -6.80 -18.28 -19.46
C ILE A 450 -6.15 -17.30 -20.45
N GLU A 451 -5.24 -16.49 -19.93
CA GLU A 451 -4.51 -15.49 -20.71
C GLU A 451 -3.03 -15.50 -20.37
N LEU A 452 -2.19 -15.23 -21.37
CA LEU A 452 -0.74 -15.13 -21.22
C LEU A 452 -0.23 -13.87 -21.90
N TYR A 453 0.55 -13.07 -21.17
CA TYR A 453 1.12 -11.83 -21.69
C TYR A 453 2.65 -11.74 -21.46
N ASN A 454 3.33 -11.06 -22.38
CA ASN A 454 4.73 -10.68 -22.23
C ASN A 454 4.81 -9.17 -21.93
N LEU A 455 4.88 -8.79 -20.67
CA LEU A 455 4.79 -7.40 -20.22
C LEU A 455 5.96 -6.50 -20.67
N GLU A 456 7.10 -7.06 -21.07
CA GLU A 456 8.20 -6.28 -21.66
C GLU A 456 7.87 -5.80 -23.07
N LYS A 457 7.09 -6.59 -23.84
CA LYS A 457 6.71 -6.29 -25.21
C LYS A 457 5.31 -5.67 -25.30
N ASP A 458 4.43 -6.00 -24.38
CA ASP A 458 3.01 -5.63 -24.36
C ASP A 458 2.56 -5.29 -22.94
N ILE A 459 2.93 -4.10 -22.48
CA ILE A 459 2.53 -3.61 -21.15
C ILE A 459 1.02 -3.34 -21.04
N SER A 460 0.37 -3.18 -22.19
CA SER A 460 -1.08 -2.90 -22.31
C SER A 460 -1.92 -4.17 -22.36
N GLU A 461 -1.29 -5.35 -22.32
CA GLU A 461 -2.00 -6.66 -22.29
C GLU A 461 -3.04 -6.81 -23.41
N ASN A 462 -2.68 -6.41 -24.65
CA ASN A 462 -3.55 -6.45 -25.82
C ASN A 462 -3.44 -7.76 -26.60
N ASN A 463 -2.30 -8.47 -26.51
CA ASN A 463 -2.00 -9.65 -27.29
C ASN A 463 -1.91 -10.89 -26.41
N ASN A 464 -3.01 -11.64 -26.28
CA ASN A 464 -3.02 -12.90 -25.56
C ASN A 464 -2.22 -13.96 -26.33
N LEU A 465 -1.14 -14.44 -25.71
CA LEU A 465 -0.17 -15.37 -26.30
C LEU A 465 -0.46 -16.84 -25.96
N ILE A 466 -1.60 -17.16 -25.36
CA ILE A 466 -1.94 -18.51 -24.86
C ILE A 466 -1.84 -19.60 -25.95
N SER A 467 -2.33 -19.31 -27.16
CA SER A 467 -2.37 -20.26 -28.26
C SER A 467 -0.98 -20.53 -28.88
N VAL A 468 -0.05 -19.57 -28.79
CA VAL A 468 1.30 -19.68 -29.39
C VAL A 468 2.39 -20.00 -28.37
N ASN A 469 2.08 -20.04 -27.08
CA ASN A 469 3.00 -20.33 -26.01
C ASN A 469 2.40 -21.30 -24.95
N THR A 470 1.75 -22.38 -25.39
CA THR A 470 1.04 -23.33 -24.52
C THR A 470 1.95 -23.92 -23.43
N SER A 471 3.17 -24.33 -23.77
CA SER A 471 4.13 -24.89 -22.79
C SER A 471 4.51 -23.87 -21.70
N LYS A 472 4.66 -22.59 -22.04
CA LYS A 472 4.92 -21.53 -21.06
C LYS A 472 3.69 -21.31 -20.17
N SER A 473 2.51 -21.35 -20.75
CA SER A 473 1.24 -21.21 -20.04
C SER A 473 1.04 -22.33 -19.04
N GLN A 474 1.27 -23.58 -19.44
CA GLN A 474 1.19 -24.74 -18.56
C GLN A 474 2.19 -24.65 -17.41
N LEU A 475 3.44 -24.24 -17.68
CA LEU A 475 4.43 -24.03 -16.62
C LEU A 475 3.94 -23.03 -15.58
N LEU A 476 3.40 -21.89 -16.01
CA LEU A 476 2.92 -20.84 -15.11
C LEU A 476 1.63 -21.24 -14.38
N ALA A 477 0.75 -21.99 -15.04
CA ALA A 477 -0.43 -22.59 -14.40
C ALA A 477 -0.03 -23.53 -13.26
N ASN A 478 0.99 -24.40 -13.49
CA ASN A 478 1.53 -25.28 -12.46
C ASN A 478 2.14 -24.49 -11.28
N VAL A 479 2.90 -23.41 -11.58
CA VAL A 479 3.48 -22.53 -10.54
C VAL A 479 2.37 -21.88 -9.72
N LEU A 480 1.33 -21.36 -10.37
CA LEU A 480 0.19 -20.74 -9.70
C LEU A 480 -0.58 -21.74 -8.84
N THR A 481 -0.94 -22.92 -9.39
CA THR A 481 -1.66 -23.96 -8.66
C THR A 481 -0.88 -24.43 -7.43
N LYS A 482 0.43 -24.67 -7.60
CA LYS A 482 1.30 -25.11 -6.49
C LYS A 482 1.28 -24.08 -5.35
N TYR A 483 1.39 -22.77 -5.69
CA TYR A 483 1.32 -21.71 -4.70
C TYR A 483 -0.05 -21.67 -4.01
N LEU A 484 -1.13 -21.61 -4.77
CA LEU A 484 -2.49 -21.53 -4.22
C LEU A 484 -2.81 -22.71 -3.27
N LYS A 485 -2.43 -23.93 -3.67
CA LYS A 485 -2.57 -25.13 -2.81
C LYS A 485 -1.69 -25.04 -1.55
N SER A 486 -0.47 -24.51 -1.65
CA SER A 486 0.45 -24.41 -0.50
C SER A 486 -0.02 -23.44 0.59
N VAL A 487 -0.84 -22.43 0.23
CA VAL A 487 -1.42 -21.47 1.16
C VAL A 487 -2.90 -21.74 1.47
N ASP A 488 -3.40 -22.91 1.05
CA ASP A 488 -4.81 -23.31 1.20
C ASP A 488 -5.77 -22.20 0.70
N ALA A 489 -5.51 -21.67 -0.50
CA ALA A 489 -6.30 -20.61 -1.10
C ALA A 489 -7.73 -21.10 -1.41
N GLN A 490 -8.70 -20.24 -1.18
CA GLN A 490 -10.12 -20.58 -1.33
C GLN A 490 -10.57 -20.39 -2.78
N MET A 491 -11.08 -21.45 -3.41
CA MET A 491 -11.64 -21.38 -4.77
C MET A 491 -13.15 -21.26 -4.76
N PRO A 492 -13.76 -20.60 -5.77
CA PRO A 492 -15.22 -20.58 -5.94
C PRO A 492 -15.78 -21.99 -6.16
N TYR A 493 -17.05 -22.15 -5.79
CA TYR A 493 -17.80 -23.40 -6.00
C TYR A 493 -18.81 -23.23 -7.14
N ASN A 494 -18.81 -24.16 -8.07
CA ASN A 494 -19.76 -24.18 -9.17
C ASN A 494 -21.00 -25.01 -8.78
N LYS A 495 -22.14 -24.33 -8.64
CA LYS A 495 -23.43 -24.92 -8.23
C LYS A 495 -24.04 -25.87 -9.27
N ILE A 496 -23.65 -25.75 -10.56
CA ILE A 496 -24.15 -26.61 -11.64
C ILE A 496 -23.40 -27.94 -11.64
N THR A 497 -22.06 -27.89 -11.57
CA THR A 497 -21.23 -29.11 -11.57
C THR A 497 -21.10 -29.72 -10.18
N ASN A 498 -21.57 -29.04 -9.14
CA ASN A 498 -21.49 -29.44 -7.74
C ASN A 498 -20.03 -29.72 -7.30
N SER A 499 -19.11 -28.85 -7.74
CA SER A 499 -17.67 -29.01 -7.47
C SER A 499 -16.96 -27.64 -7.34
N ILE A 500 -15.78 -27.65 -6.72
CA ILE A 500 -14.87 -26.49 -6.74
C ILE A 500 -14.46 -26.22 -8.19
N VAL A 501 -14.32 -24.95 -8.55
CA VAL A 501 -13.76 -24.55 -9.85
C VAL A 501 -12.38 -25.21 -10.01
N PRO A 502 -12.06 -25.80 -11.18
CA PRO A 502 -10.79 -26.47 -11.43
C PRO A 502 -9.59 -25.56 -11.13
N TRP A 503 -8.48 -26.15 -10.70
CA TRP A 503 -7.24 -25.42 -10.54
C TRP A 503 -6.67 -24.97 -11.89
N PRO A 504 -5.85 -23.92 -11.95
CA PRO A 504 -5.31 -23.40 -13.20
C PRO A 504 -4.60 -24.45 -14.09
N ASP A 505 -3.89 -25.40 -13.49
CA ASP A 505 -3.17 -26.47 -14.20
C ASP A 505 -4.07 -27.62 -14.68
N GLU A 506 -5.30 -27.69 -14.21
CA GLU A 506 -6.32 -28.65 -14.66
C GLU A 506 -7.11 -28.14 -15.89
N HIS A 507 -6.72 -27.00 -16.45
CA HIS A 507 -7.41 -26.43 -17.62
C HIS A 507 -7.29 -27.36 -18.84
N PRO A 508 -8.40 -27.58 -19.60
CA PRO A 508 -8.42 -28.53 -20.73
C PRO A 508 -7.39 -28.29 -21.82
N LEU A 509 -6.88 -27.08 -21.97
CA LEU A 509 -5.80 -26.77 -22.93
C LEU A 509 -4.48 -27.49 -22.59
N PHE A 510 -4.29 -27.96 -21.37
CA PHE A 510 -3.06 -28.57 -20.90
C PHE A 510 -3.10 -30.11 -20.81
N ASN A 511 -4.25 -30.71 -21.14
CA ASN A 511 -4.51 -32.15 -21.17
C ASN A 511 -4.33 -32.76 -22.56
#